data_5bc1388a998d0b97db1401c0f5fd912c
#
_entry.id   5bc1388a998d0b97db1401c0f5fd912c
#
_cell.length_a   1.000
_cell.length_b   1.000
_cell.length_c   1.000
_cell.angle_alpha   90.00
_cell.angle_beta   90.00
_cell.angle_gamma   90.00
#
_symmetry.space_group_name_H-M   'P 1'
#
loop_
_entity.id
_entity.type
_entity.pdbx_description
1 polymer ?
#
loop_
_entity_poly.entity_id
_entity_poly.type
_entity_poly.pdbx_seq_one_letter_code
_entity_poly.pdbx_strand_id
1 'polypeptide(L)'
;MTTKQTVLNYYSAIHAENWQDYISDKLAYGFNSAEQNLGKQDYLQGAGNFFNSTTNVELAHLVVEGDKAAVIARYTANSPAGATQIFEVPEFLTVRDGKIVASSIYLDSAAFMAFIKGE
;
A
#
# COMPACT_ATOMS: atom_id res chain seq x y z
N MET A 1 -2.10 -3.96 19.97
CA MET A 1 -1.07 -3.35 19.09
C MET A 1 -1.47 -1.91 18.79
N THR A 2 -0.53 -0.98 18.86
CA THR A 2 -0.83 0.42 18.55
C THR A 2 -1.01 0.61 17.04
N THR A 3 -1.61 1.74 16.66
CA THR A 3 -1.73 2.12 15.24
C THR A 3 -0.36 2.13 14.56
N LYS A 4 0.63 2.76 15.21
CA LYS A 4 1.99 2.82 14.66
C LYS A 4 2.60 1.44 14.47
N GLN A 5 2.47 0.55 15.46
CA GLN A 5 3.00 -0.81 15.37
C GLN A 5 2.35 -1.60 14.23
N THR A 6 1.02 -1.49 14.10
CA THR A 6 0.29 -2.16 13.02
C THR A 6 0.80 -1.70 11.66
N VAL A 7 0.94 -0.38 11.47
CA VAL A 7 1.42 0.17 10.19
C VAL A 7 2.85 -0.30 9.90
N LEU A 8 3.76 -0.21 10.87
CA LEU A 8 5.14 -0.64 10.69
C LEU A 8 5.22 -2.13 10.35
N ASN A 9 4.44 -2.95 11.05
CA ASN A 9 4.41 -4.40 10.81
C ASN A 9 3.84 -4.72 9.44
N TYR A 10 2.79 -4.03 9.01
CA TYR A 10 2.19 -4.22 7.70
C TYR A 10 3.22 -3.98 6.59
N TYR A 11 3.90 -2.83 6.59
CA TYR A 11 4.88 -2.54 5.55
C TYR A 11 6.07 -3.47 5.61
N SER A 12 6.49 -3.92 6.79
CA SER A 12 7.56 -4.91 6.93
C SER A 12 7.18 -6.27 6.37
N ALA A 13 5.89 -6.60 6.37
CA ALA A 13 5.39 -7.89 5.90
C ALA A 13 5.24 -7.96 4.37
N ILE A 14 5.18 -6.82 3.66
CA ILE A 14 4.87 -6.78 2.22
C ILE A 14 5.80 -7.67 1.40
N HIS A 15 7.10 -7.64 1.66
CA HIS A 15 8.07 -8.47 0.93
C HIS A 15 8.56 -9.67 1.74
N ALA A 16 7.92 -9.94 2.87
CA ALA A 16 8.18 -11.12 3.68
C ALA A 16 7.02 -12.11 3.50
N GLU A 17 6.10 -12.14 4.46
CA GLU A 17 4.94 -13.04 4.40
C GLU A 17 3.78 -12.42 5.18
N ASN A 18 2.57 -12.81 4.80
CA ASN A 18 1.35 -12.56 5.60
C ASN A 18 0.95 -11.09 5.74
N TRP A 19 1.31 -10.23 4.76
CA TRP A 19 0.84 -8.85 4.79
C TRP A 19 -0.68 -8.78 4.75
N GLN A 20 -1.34 -9.78 4.15
CA GLN A 20 -2.80 -9.88 4.05
C GLN A 20 -3.46 -9.99 5.43
N ASP A 21 -2.74 -10.52 6.42
CA ASP A 21 -3.28 -10.68 7.77
C ASP A 21 -3.52 -9.34 8.47
N TYR A 22 -2.91 -8.25 7.99
CA TYR A 22 -3.12 -6.92 8.53
C TYR A 22 -4.31 -6.20 7.92
N ILE A 23 -5.00 -6.82 6.95
CA ILE A 23 -6.14 -6.22 6.26
C ILE A 23 -7.42 -6.75 6.88
N SER A 24 -8.28 -5.84 7.37
CA SER A 24 -9.57 -6.21 7.94
C SER A 24 -10.49 -6.78 6.86
N ASP A 25 -11.32 -7.77 7.25
CA ASP A 25 -12.38 -8.27 6.38
C ASP A 25 -13.39 -7.18 6.01
N LYS A 26 -13.43 -6.11 6.79
CA LYS A 26 -14.33 -4.97 6.59
C LYS A 26 -13.62 -3.79 5.91
N LEU A 27 -12.46 -4.03 5.29
CA LEU A 27 -11.72 -2.96 4.64
C LEU A 27 -12.59 -2.22 3.63
N ALA A 28 -12.50 -0.89 3.67
CA ALA A 28 -13.00 -0.01 2.62
C ALA A 28 -11.81 0.80 2.10
N TYR A 29 -11.61 0.82 0.78
CA TYR A 29 -10.50 1.62 0.25
C TYR A 29 -10.90 2.35 -1.02
N GLY A 30 -10.20 3.43 -1.29
CA GLY A 30 -10.31 4.23 -2.50
C GLY A 30 -8.93 4.47 -3.10
N PHE A 31 -8.92 4.83 -4.37
CA PHE A 31 -7.70 4.98 -5.15
C PHE A 31 -7.75 6.31 -5.90
N ASN A 32 -6.69 7.12 -5.75
CA ASN A 32 -6.56 8.43 -6.42
C ASN A 32 -7.79 9.33 -6.22
N SER A 33 -8.15 9.55 -4.96
CA SER A 33 -9.27 10.40 -4.53
C SER A 33 -10.66 9.82 -4.81
N ALA A 34 -10.76 8.58 -5.26
CA ALA A 34 -12.06 7.92 -5.38
C ALA A 34 -12.64 7.63 -4.00
N GLU A 35 -13.96 7.52 -3.91
CA GLU A 35 -14.62 7.14 -2.67
C GLU A 35 -14.17 5.75 -2.22
N GLN A 36 -14.16 5.54 -0.89
CA GLN A 36 -13.76 4.26 -0.30
C GLN A 36 -14.90 3.25 -0.42
N ASN A 37 -15.14 2.75 -1.62
CA ASN A 37 -16.22 1.82 -1.92
C ASN A 37 -15.76 0.45 -2.41
N LEU A 38 -14.45 0.22 -2.47
CA LEU A 38 -13.88 -1.07 -2.83
C LEU A 38 -13.57 -1.87 -1.57
N GLY A 39 -13.66 -3.19 -1.65
CA GLY A 39 -13.51 -4.06 -0.49
C GLY A 39 -12.20 -4.81 -0.46
N LYS A 40 -12.09 -5.72 0.54
CA LYS A 40 -10.85 -6.46 0.81
C LYS A 40 -10.38 -7.28 -0.40
N GLN A 41 -11.30 -7.97 -1.10
CA GLN A 41 -10.89 -8.83 -2.21
C GLN A 41 -10.24 -8.04 -3.34
N ASP A 42 -10.82 -6.89 -3.70
CA ASP A 42 -10.23 -6.00 -4.69
C ASP A 42 -8.86 -5.49 -4.23
N TYR A 43 -8.75 -5.17 -2.95
CA TYR A 43 -7.49 -4.69 -2.38
C TYR A 43 -6.40 -5.77 -2.45
N LEU A 44 -6.72 -6.99 -2.02
CA LEU A 44 -5.75 -8.10 -2.03
C LEU A 44 -5.24 -8.36 -3.45
N GLN A 45 -6.12 -8.31 -4.45
CA GLN A 45 -5.74 -8.54 -5.83
C GLN A 45 -4.89 -7.39 -6.37
N GLY A 46 -5.37 -6.15 -6.25
CA GLY A 46 -4.69 -4.98 -6.79
C GLY A 46 -3.37 -4.69 -6.09
N ALA A 47 -3.37 -4.70 -4.76
CA ALA A 47 -2.15 -4.48 -3.99
C ALA A 47 -1.16 -5.62 -4.19
N GLY A 48 -1.64 -6.87 -4.21
CA GLY A 48 -0.78 -8.02 -4.45
C GLY A 48 -0.07 -7.94 -5.79
N ASN A 49 -0.78 -7.57 -6.86
CA ASN A 49 -0.19 -7.40 -8.17
C ASN A 49 0.87 -6.29 -8.16
N PHE A 50 0.58 -5.18 -7.48
CA PHE A 50 1.55 -4.09 -7.34
C PHE A 50 2.79 -4.56 -6.57
N PHE A 51 2.60 -5.21 -5.41
CA PHE A 51 3.71 -5.68 -4.59
C PHE A 51 4.59 -6.69 -5.32
N ASN A 52 3.99 -7.54 -6.16
CA ASN A 52 4.73 -8.52 -6.96
C ASN A 52 5.66 -7.86 -8.00
N SER A 53 5.38 -6.62 -8.38
CA SER A 53 6.26 -5.85 -9.27
C SER A 53 7.36 -5.09 -8.53
N THR A 54 7.39 -5.19 -7.20
CA THR A 54 8.34 -4.45 -6.36
C THR A 54 9.25 -5.41 -5.61
N THR A 55 10.44 -4.93 -5.23
CA THR A 55 11.42 -5.72 -4.47
C THR A 55 11.70 -5.13 -3.10
N ASN A 56 11.29 -3.91 -2.86
CA ASN A 56 11.55 -3.23 -1.59
C ASN A 56 10.51 -2.15 -1.34
N VAL A 57 10.23 -1.90 -0.07
CA VAL A 57 9.44 -0.76 0.38
C VAL A 57 10.09 -0.13 1.59
N GLU A 58 10.10 1.18 1.62
CA GLU A 58 10.65 1.97 2.71
C GLU A 58 9.62 3.05 3.06
N LEU A 59 9.34 3.24 4.35
CA LEU A 59 8.49 4.34 4.78
C LEU A 59 9.34 5.61 4.85
N ALA A 60 9.15 6.49 3.86
CA ALA A 60 9.83 7.78 3.83
C ALA A 60 9.23 8.72 4.87
N HIS A 61 7.92 8.64 5.09
CA HIS A 61 7.20 9.45 6.08
C HIS A 61 6.14 8.62 6.77
N LEU A 62 5.96 8.86 8.06
CA LEU A 62 4.90 8.24 8.86
C LEU A 62 4.45 9.23 9.93
N VAL A 63 3.17 9.57 9.90
CA VAL A 63 2.52 10.41 10.90
C VAL A 63 1.32 9.64 11.44
N VAL A 64 1.19 9.57 12.76
CA VAL A 64 0.11 8.85 13.41
C VAL A 64 -0.63 9.78 14.37
N GLU A 65 -1.95 9.75 14.29
CA GLU A 65 -2.82 10.44 15.23
C GLU A 65 -4.00 9.53 15.55
N GLY A 66 -4.07 9.04 16.79
CA GLY A 66 -5.13 8.12 17.20
C GLY A 66 -5.13 6.84 16.37
N ASP A 67 -6.27 6.56 15.73
CA ASP A 67 -6.42 5.40 14.85
C ASP A 67 -6.07 5.70 13.39
N LYS A 68 -5.57 6.90 13.10
CA LYS A 68 -5.24 7.34 11.74
C LYS A 68 -3.73 7.37 11.53
N ALA A 69 -3.31 7.02 10.33
CA ALA A 69 -1.91 7.14 9.91
C ALA A 69 -1.84 7.71 8.51
N ALA A 70 -0.85 8.57 8.28
CA ALA A 70 -0.51 9.04 6.95
C ALA A 70 0.91 8.61 6.66
N VAL A 71 1.13 7.99 5.52
CA VAL A 71 2.45 7.50 5.12
C VAL A 71 2.79 7.97 3.72
N ILE A 72 4.08 8.05 3.42
CA ILE A 72 4.58 8.00 2.05
C ILE A 72 5.50 6.79 1.99
N ALA A 73 5.07 5.78 1.26
CA ALA A 73 5.82 4.55 1.07
C ALA A 73 6.58 4.64 -0.24
N ARG A 74 7.88 4.35 -0.18
CA ARG A 74 8.76 4.39 -1.35
C ARG A 74 9.04 2.98 -1.79
N TYR A 75 8.51 2.60 -2.95
CA TYR A 75 8.66 1.26 -3.50
C TYR A 75 9.71 1.23 -4.60
N THR A 76 10.55 0.21 -4.58
CA THR A 76 11.45 -0.08 -5.70
C THR A 76 10.74 -1.08 -6.60
N ALA A 77 10.37 -0.65 -7.80
CA ALA A 77 9.64 -1.48 -8.76
C ALA A 77 10.55 -1.95 -9.87
N ASN A 78 10.23 -3.13 -10.40
CA ASN A 78 10.95 -3.73 -11.53
C ASN A 78 9.96 -4.03 -12.65
N SER A 79 10.30 -3.60 -13.88
CA SER A 79 9.48 -3.91 -15.04
C SER A 79 9.82 -5.29 -15.58
N PRO A 80 8.92 -5.91 -16.37
CA PRO A 80 9.23 -7.18 -17.05
C PRO A 80 10.46 -7.10 -17.96
N ALA A 81 10.76 -5.90 -18.48
CA ALA A 81 11.94 -5.67 -19.31
C ALA A 81 13.23 -5.48 -18.51
N GLY A 82 13.17 -5.53 -17.18
CA GLY A 82 14.34 -5.43 -16.31
C GLY A 82 14.72 -4.02 -15.89
N ALA A 83 13.89 -3.01 -16.18
CA ALA A 83 14.11 -1.65 -15.68
C ALA A 83 13.71 -1.55 -14.21
N THR A 84 14.33 -0.62 -13.48
CA THR A 84 14.04 -0.37 -12.08
C THR A 84 13.67 1.10 -11.90
N GLN A 85 12.63 1.36 -11.13
CA GLN A 85 12.20 2.74 -10.82
C GLN A 85 11.61 2.78 -9.42
N ILE A 86 11.78 3.93 -8.75
CA ILE A 86 11.19 4.16 -7.43
C ILE A 86 9.88 4.93 -7.61
N PHE A 87 8.82 4.43 -6.94
CA PHE A 87 7.52 5.08 -6.89
C PHE A 87 7.20 5.45 -5.45
N GLU A 88 6.84 6.69 -5.22
CA GLU A 88 6.35 7.14 -3.91
C GLU A 88 4.84 7.07 -3.90
N VAL A 89 4.29 6.40 -2.90
CA VAL A 89 2.86 6.15 -2.77
C VAL A 89 2.37 6.71 -1.44
N PRO A 90 1.73 7.89 -1.45
CA PRO A 90 1.04 8.39 -0.26
C PRO A 90 -0.18 7.54 0.04
N GLU A 91 -0.42 7.30 1.33
CA GLU A 91 -1.54 6.51 1.77
C GLU A 91 -2.06 7.03 3.12
N PHE A 92 -3.40 7.13 3.24
CA PHE A 92 -4.06 7.44 4.50
C PHE A 92 -4.74 6.18 5.01
N LEU A 93 -4.44 5.78 6.23
CA LEU A 93 -4.90 4.53 6.81
C LEU A 93 -5.72 4.78 8.07
N THR A 94 -6.74 3.95 8.29
CA THR A 94 -7.40 3.81 9.58
C THR A 94 -7.16 2.42 10.10
N VAL A 95 -6.75 2.33 11.37
CA VAL A 95 -6.38 1.06 12.00
C VAL A 95 -7.28 0.81 13.20
N ARG A 96 -7.82 -0.40 13.34
CA ARG A 96 -8.62 -0.83 14.49
C ARG A 96 -8.29 -2.28 14.79
N ASP A 97 -8.09 -2.57 16.08
CA ASP A 97 -7.83 -3.94 16.56
C ASP A 97 -6.68 -4.63 15.81
N GLY A 98 -5.61 -3.86 15.53
CA GLY A 98 -4.45 -4.39 14.83
C GLY A 98 -4.64 -4.68 13.37
N LYS A 99 -5.69 -4.13 12.75
CA LYS A 99 -6.03 -4.33 11.34
C LYS A 99 -6.28 -3.00 10.63
N ILE A 100 -5.96 -2.94 9.36
CA ILE A 100 -6.28 -1.79 8.51
C ILE A 100 -7.73 -1.94 8.05
N VAL A 101 -8.57 -0.96 8.43
CA VAL A 101 -10.00 -0.97 8.13
C VAL A 101 -10.38 0.03 7.05
N ALA A 102 -9.52 1.01 6.75
CA ALA A 102 -9.75 1.95 5.67
C ALA A 102 -8.42 2.40 5.09
N SER A 103 -8.41 2.65 3.79
CA SER A 103 -7.22 3.10 3.09
C SER A 103 -7.59 4.02 1.93
N SER A 104 -6.89 5.15 1.82
CA SER A 104 -6.95 6.02 0.64
C SER A 104 -5.54 6.05 0.06
N ILE A 105 -5.40 5.54 -1.15
CA ILE A 105 -4.10 5.32 -1.80
C ILE A 105 -3.96 6.27 -2.98
N TYR A 106 -2.78 6.87 -3.13
CA TYR A 106 -2.48 7.76 -4.24
C TYR A 106 -1.27 7.23 -4.99
N LEU A 107 -1.41 7.05 -6.29
CA LEU A 107 -0.33 6.57 -7.15
C LEU A 107 -0.48 7.22 -8.51
N ASP A 108 0.62 7.67 -9.10
CA ASP A 108 0.62 8.08 -10.50
C ASP A 108 0.50 6.81 -11.35
N SER A 109 -0.73 6.40 -11.60
CA SER A 109 -1.01 5.13 -12.29
C SER A 109 -0.59 5.20 -13.75
N ALA A 110 -0.65 6.38 -14.39
CA ALA A 110 -0.18 6.54 -15.77
C ALA A 110 1.33 6.30 -15.86
N ALA A 111 2.10 6.90 -14.95
CA ALA A 111 3.55 6.70 -14.90
C ALA A 111 3.90 5.25 -14.60
N PHE A 112 3.17 4.60 -13.68
CA PHE A 112 3.40 3.21 -13.34
C PHE A 112 3.12 2.28 -14.51
N MET A 113 1.99 2.48 -15.20
CA MET A 113 1.64 1.67 -16.37
C MET A 113 2.64 1.85 -17.52
N ALA A 114 3.09 3.07 -17.76
CA ALA A 114 4.13 3.33 -18.76
C ALA A 114 5.42 2.58 -18.42
N PHE A 115 5.81 2.61 -17.14
CA PHE A 115 7.00 1.90 -16.67
C PHE A 115 6.86 0.38 -16.89
N ILE A 116 5.73 -0.21 -16.52
CA ILE A 116 5.50 -1.66 -16.68
C ILE A 116 5.51 -2.07 -18.14
N LYS A 117 4.99 -1.22 -19.03
CA LYS A 117 4.96 -1.49 -20.49
C LYS A 117 6.30 -1.22 -21.17
N GLY A 118 7.26 -0.62 -20.48
CA GLY A 118 8.55 -0.27 -21.04
C GLY A 118 8.54 0.96 -21.93
N GLU A 119 7.59 1.85 -21.69
CA GLU A 119 7.46 3.10 -22.47
C GLU A 119 8.24 4.27 -21.87
#